data_077000085585324d46254e6dadb1ba23
#
_entry.id   077000085585324d46254e6dadb1ba23
#
_cell.length_a   1.000
_cell.length_b   1.000
_cell.length_c   1.000
_cell.angle_alpha   90.00
_cell.angle_beta   90.00
_cell.angle_gamma   90.00
#
_symmetry.space_group_name_H-M   'P 1'
#
loop_
_entity.id
_entity.type
_entity.pdbx_description
1 polymer ?
#
loop_
_entity_poly.entity_id
_entity_poly.type
_entity_poly.pdbx_seq_one_letter_code
_entity_poly.pdbx_strand_id
1 'polypeptide(L)'
;MPHVIPQDLEKAAVRGEPSHVWRAGQDRRFAMLRDAAGERLQGSVLVDGCGVGAYLARLIPISGFVTGIDIEYPRVLESSAYTPNVLCAAGEYLPYRSESMDLVFSHEVLEHVQDDALAIREMVRVLKKGGRIVLFCPNRGYPFETHGHYWKGKYHFGNTPLINWLPRQLRDKLAPHV
;
A
#
# COMPACT_ATOMS: atom_id res chain seq x y z
N MET A 1 0.99 6.18 -22.98
CA MET A 1 -0.02 6.31 -21.90
C MET A 1 -0.79 5.01 -21.85
N PRO A 2 -0.85 4.30 -20.70
CA PRO A 2 -1.70 3.10 -20.62
C PRO A 2 -3.16 3.53 -20.77
N HIS A 3 -3.87 2.86 -21.67
CA HIS A 3 -5.30 3.02 -21.83
C HIS A 3 -5.99 2.55 -20.54
N VAL A 4 -6.56 3.49 -19.79
CA VAL A 4 -7.46 3.17 -18.68
C VAL A 4 -8.74 2.61 -19.30
N ILE A 5 -8.98 1.32 -19.12
CA ILE A 5 -10.20 0.67 -19.60
C ILE A 5 -11.34 1.13 -18.68
N PRO A 6 -12.52 1.53 -19.20
CA PRO A 6 -13.66 1.98 -18.38
C PRO A 6 -14.09 0.98 -17.28
N GLN A 7 -13.87 -0.32 -17.49
CA GLN A 7 -14.14 -1.37 -16.50
C GLN A 7 -13.30 -1.26 -15.21
N ASP A 8 -12.11 -0.65 -15.27
CA ASP A 8 -11.28 -0.45 -14.08
C ASP A 8 -11.83 0.66 -13.18
N LEU A 9 -12.52 1.63 -13.76
CA LEU A 9 -13.18 2.71 -12.99
C LEU A 9 -14.34 2.19 -12.16
N GLU A 10 -15.15 1.27 -12.70
CA GLU A 10 -16.26 0.67 -11.97
C GLU A 10 -15.78 -0.27 -10.86
N LYS A 11 -14.76 -1.11 -11.12
CA LYS A 11 -14.15 -1.98 -10.10
C LYS A 11 -13.53 -1.17 -8.97
N ALA A 12 -12.75 -0.14 -9.29
CA ALA A 12 -12.12 0.73 -8.31
C ALA A 12 -13.12 1.52 -7.46
N ALA A 13 -14.29 1.86 -8.02
CA ALA A 13 -15.37 2.54 -7.31
C ALA A 13 -16.12 1.61 -6.35
N VAL A 14 -16.26 0.31 -6.72
CA VAL A 14 -17.10 -0.65 -5.99
C VAL A 14 -16.34 -1.43 -4.92
N ARG A 15 -15.04 -1.66 -5.08
CA ARG A 15 -14.27 -2.59 -4.23
C ARG A 15 -13.06 -2.01 -3.51
N GLY A 16 -12.73 -0.73 -3.75
CA GLY A 16 -11.49 -0.17 -3.18
C GLY A 16 -10.19 -0.81 -3.71
N GLU A 17 -10.28 -1.64 -4.76
CA GLU A 17 -9.13 -2.29 -5.36
C GLU A 17 -8.12 -1.27 -5.90
N PRO A 18 -6.82 -1.57 -5.88
CA PRO A 18 -5.81 -0.77 -6.53
C PRO A 18 -6.19 -0.50 -7.99
N SER A 19 -6.11 0.75 -8.40
CA SER A 19 -6.45 1.14 -9.76
C SER A 19 -5.43 2.12 -10.30
N HIS A 20 -5.35 2.23 -11.63
CA HIS A 20 -4.53 3.25 -12.29
C HIS A 20 -5.06 4.68 -12.10
N VAL A 21 -6.23 4.84 -11.50
CA VAL A 21 -6.83 6.15 -11.24
C VAL A 21 -6.19 6.78 -10.01
N TRP A 22 -5.47 7.86 -10.25
CA TRP A 22 -4.91 8.69 -9.18
C TRP A 22 -5.97 9.66 -8.64
N ARG A 23 -6.19 9.64 -7.33
CA ARG A 23 -7.26 10.40 -6.66
C ARG A 23 -6.67 11.49 -5.75
N ALA A 24 -7.46 12.51 -5.43
CA ALA A 24 -7.05 13.62 -4.55
C ALA A 24 -6.54 13.14 -3.16
N GLY A 25 -7.08 12.06 -2.61
CA GLY A 25 -6.57 11.45 -1.38
C GLY A 25 -5.14 10.92 -1.52
N GLN A 26 -4.78 10.41 -2.69
CA GLN A 26 -3.42 9.95 -2.98
C GLN A 26 -2.45 11.11 -3.17
N ASP A 27 -2.89 12.25 -3.75
CA ASP A 27 -2.06 13.46 -3.80
C ASP A 27 -1.66 13.92 -2.40
N ARG A 28 -2.62 13.95 -1.47
CA ARG A 28 -2.35 14.31 -0.08
C ARG A 28 -1.37 13.35 0.58
N ARG A 29 -1.56 12.04 0.43
CA ARG A 29 -0.65 11.03 0.98
C ARG A 29 0.73 11.11 0.35
N PHE A 30 0.81 11.39 -0.95
CA PHE A 30 2.08 11.57 -1.64
C PHE A 30 2.83 12.83 -1.17
N ALA A 31 2.12 13.92 -0.88
CA ALA A 31 2.73 15.10 -0.26
C ALA A 31 3.28 14.77 1.13
N MET A 32 2.48 14.07 1.98
CA MET A 32 2.94 13.62 3.30
C MET A 32 4.14 12.67 3.21
N LEU A 33 4.17 11.77 2.22
CA LEU A 33 5.33 10.91 1.96
C LEU A 33 6.57 11.75 1.65
N ARG A 34 6.46 12.72 0.75
CA ARG A 34 7.59 13.59 0.38
C ARG A 34 8.14 14.37 1.57
N ASP A 35 7.25 14.97 2.36
CA ASP A 35 7.62 15.74 3.54
C ASP A 35 8.32 14.83 4.59
N ALA A 36 7.76 13.65 4.83
CA ALA A 36 8.33 12.70 5.77
C ALA A 36 9.66 12.11 5.29
N ALA A 37 9.80 11.80 4.02
CA ALA A 37 11.00 11.18 3.45
C ALA A 37 12.17 12.17 3.35
N GLY A 38 11.89 13.44 3.01
CA GLY A 38 12.92 14.46 2.80
C GLY A 38 13.94 14.04 1.74
N GLU A 39 15.22 14.27 1.99
CA GLU A 39 16.32 13.94 1.07
C GLU A 39 16.46 12.44 0.75
N ARG A 40 15.88 11.57 1.56
CA ARG A 40 15.92 10.11 1.34
C ARG A 40 15.20 9.67 0.07
N LEU A 41 14.28 10.50 -0.42
CA LEU A 41 13.65 10.29 -1.73
C LEU A 41 14.65 10.25 -2.89
N GLN A 42 15.79 10.94 -2.77
CA GLN A 42 16.83 10.97 -3.81
C GLN A 42 17.69 9.70 -3.82
N GLY A 43 17.56 8.85 -2.82
CA GLY A 43 18.28 7.58 -2.69
C GLY A 43 17.56 6.40 -3.32
N SER A 44 17.75 5.23 -2.69
CA SER A 44 17.11 3.96 -3.06
C SER A 44 15.79 3.81 -2.31
N VAL A 45 14.69 3.71 -3.04
CA VAL A 45 13.33 3.64 -2.50
C VAL A 45 12.72 2.28 -2.78
N LEU A 46 12.24 1.61 -1.75
CA LEU A 46 11.39 0.43 -1.85
C LEU A 46 9.93 0.81 -1.65
N VAL A 47 9.07 0.40 -2.58
CA VAL A 47 7.61 0.43 -2.42
C VAL A 47 7.13 -0.97 -2.07
N ASP A 48 6.77 -1.17 -0.81
CA ASP A 48 6.18 -2.40 -0.30
C ASP A 48 4.67 -2.38 -0.57
N GLY A 49 4.15 -3.40 -1.28
CA GLY A 49 2.80 -3.42 -1.79
C GLY A 49 2.61 -2.40 -2.94
N CYS A 50 3.39 -2.52 -4.00
CA CYS A 50 3.37 -1.54 -5.08
C CYS A 50 2.08 -1.57 -5.93
N GLY A 51 1.26 -2.62 -5.81
CA GLY A 51 0.03 -2.78 -6.56
C GLY A 51 0.25 -2.64 -8.06
N VAL A 52 -0.63 -1.90 -8.72
CA VAL A 52 -0.55 -1.60 -10.16
C VAL A 52 0.50 -0.52 -10.51
N GLY A 53 1.33 -0.08 -9.55
CA GLY A 53 2.46 0.82 -9.80
C GLY A 53 2.14 2.31 -9.72
N ALA A 54 1.00 2.72 -9.18
CA ALA A 54 0.59 4.13 -9.14
C ALA A 54 1.58 5.03 -8.37
N TYR A 55 2.14 4.56 -7.26
CA TYR A 55 3.19 5.27 -6.52
C TYR A 55 4.57 5.12 -7.18
N LEU A 56 4.88 3.97 -7.80
CA LEU A 56 6.13 3.80 -8.55
C LEU A 56 6.27 4.87 -9.65
N ALA A 57 5.21 5.06 -10.45
CA ALA A 57 5.18 6.06 -11.52
C ALA A 57 5.49 7.49 -11.03
N ARG A 58 5.15 7.81 -9.78
CA ARG A 58 5.38 9.12 -9.17
C ARG A 58 6.74 9.25 -8.50
N LEU A 59 7.29 8.14 -7.99
CA LEU A 59 8.57 8.12 -7.30
C LEU A 59 9.75 8.05 -8.27
N ILE A 60 9.63 7.31 -9.38
CA ILE A 60 10.69 7.15 -10.38
C ILE A 60 11.32 8.49 -10.83
N PRO A 61 10.56 9.53 -11.20
CA PRO A 61 11.15 10.78 -11.71
C PRO A 61 11.86 11.61 -10.64
N ILE A 62 11.71 11.30 -9.36
CA ILE A 62 12.25 12.10 -8.23
C ILE A 62 13.19 11.32 -7.31
N SER A 63 13.46 10.05 -7.62
CA SER A 63 14.30 9.17 -6.81
C SER A 63 15.48 8.65 -7.61
N GLY A 64 16.60 8.36 -6.93
CA GLY A 64 17.79 7.80 -7.58
C GLY A 64 17.58 6.37 -8.09
N PHE A 65 16.89 5.56 -7.29
CA PHE A 65 16.50 4.20 -7.65
C PHE A 65 15.15 3.86 -6.98
N VAL A 66 14.25 3.24 -7.73
CA VAL A 66 12.96 2.77 -7.22
C VAL A 66 12.75 1.31 -7.55
N THR A 67 12.36 0.54 -6.56
CA THR A 67 11.94 -0.86 -6.70
C THR A 67 10.63 -1.07 -5.98
N GLY A 68 9.87 -2.07 -6.39
CA GLY A 68 8.59 -2.43 -5.76
C GLY A 68 8.44 -3.91 -5.56
N ILE A 69 7.66 -4.28 -4.56
CA ILE A 69 7.15 -5.65 -4.41
C ILE A 69 5.64 -5.66 -4.30
N ASP A 70 5.04 -6.73 -4.72
CA ASP A 70 3.65 -7.07 -4.43
C ASP A 70 3.51 -8.59 -4.35
N ILE A 71 2.61 -9.08 -3.50
CA ILE A 71 2.36 -10.52 -3.35
C ILE A 71 1.56 -11.09 -4.53
N GLU A 72 0.79 -10.24 -5.21
CA GLU A 72 -0.04 -10.63 -6.34
C GLU A 72 0.73 -10.48 -7.66
N TYR A 73 1.10 -11.60 -8.27
CA TYR A 73 1.83 -11.63 -9.53
C TYR A 73 1.17 -10.81 -10.67
N PRO A 74 -0.17 -10.82 -10.86
CA PRO A 74 -0.81 -9.97 -11.86
C PRO A 74 -0.54 -8.48 -11.67
N ARG A 75 -0.48 -8.01 -10.43
CA ARG A 75 -0.14 -6.59 -10.11
C ARG A 75 1.31 -6.26 -10.39
N VAL A 76 2.22 -7.21 -10.14
CA VAL A 76 3.63 -7.07 -10.51
C VAL A 76 3.77 -6.93 -12.02
N LEU A 77 3.05 -7.72 -12.81
CA LEU A 77 3.05 -7.60 -14.27
C LEU A 77 2.55 -6.21 -14.72
N GLU A 78 1.46 -5.70 -14.14
CA GLU A 78 0.95 -4.37 -14.45
C GLU A 78 1.95 -3.27 -14.07
N SER A 79 2.53 -3.35 -12.87
CA SER A 79 3.50 -2.37 -12.38
C SER A 79 4.83 -2.40 -13.14
N SER A 80 5.18 -3.53 -13.76
CA SER A 80 6.38 -3.66 -14.60
C SER A 80 6.38 -2.76 -15.84
N ALA A 81 5.21 -2.22 -16.22
CA ALA A 81 5.10 -1.21 -17.26
C ALA A 81 5.79 0.12 -16.90
N TYR A 82 6.00 0.39 -15.61
CA TYR A 82 6.68 1.62 -15.16
C TYR A 82 8.18 1.40 -14.92
N THR A 83 8.56 0.21 -14.44
CA THR A 83 9.96 -0.15 -14.18
C THR A 83 10.12 -1.68 -14.16
N PRO A 84 11.22 -2.22 -14.68
CA PRO A 84 11.52 -3.64 -14.55
C PRO A 84 11.93 -4.06 -13.11
N ASN A 85 12.12 -3.08 -12.23
CA ASN A 85 12.59 -3.31 -10.86
C ASN A 85 11.42 -3.64 -9.91
N VAL A 86 10.55 -4.56 -10.31
CA VAL A 86 9.44 -5.04 -9.48
C VAL A 86 9.51 -6.55 -9.32
N LEU A 87 9.18 -7.04 -8.12
CA LEU A 87 9.30 -8.45 -7.77
C LEU A 87 8.01 -8.94 -7.11
N CYS A 88 7.67 -10.20 -7.36
CA CYS A 88 6.58 -10.86 -6.65
C CYS A 88 7.15 -11.43 -5.34
N ALA A 89 6.79 -10.80 -4.21
CA ALA A 89 7.27 -11.17 -2.89
C ALA A 89 6.31 -10.70 -1.80
N ALA A 90 6.35 -11.37 -0.63
CA ALA A 90 5.64 -10.96 0.57
C ALA A 90 6.48 -9.95 1.38
N GLY A 91 5.82 -9.01 2.06
CA GLY A 91 6.47 -8.01 2.91
C GLY A 91 7.22 -8.62 4.11
N GLU A 92 6.83 -9.82 4.54
CA GLU A 92 7.49 -10.59 5.60
C GLU A 92 8.84 -11.21 5.16
N TYR A 93 9.13 -11.22 3.85
CA TYR A 93 10.33 -11.85 3.28
C TYR A 93 10.88 -11.01 2.14
N LEU A 94 11.40 -9.82 2.46
CA LEU A 94 11.91 -8.87 1.47
C LEU A 94 13.15 -9.41 0.75
N PRO A 95 13.14 -9.54 -0.60
CA PRO A 95 14.23 -10.12 -1.38
C PRO A 95 15.38 -9.14 -1.60
N TYR A 96 15.67 -8.32 -0.59
CA TYR A 96 16.72 -7.31 -0.64
C TYR A 96 17.76 -7.54 0.45
N ARG A 97 18.98 -7.05 0.22
CA ARG A 97 20.04 -7.07 1.21
C ARG A 97 19.73 -6.16 2.38
N SER A 98 20.24 -6.48 3.56
CA SER A 98 20.24 -5.57 4.69
C SER A 98 20.95 -4.26 4.33
N GLU A 99 20.47 -3.16 4.90
CA GLU A 99 21.07 -1.83 4.74
C GLU A 99 21.23 -1.39 3.27
N SER A 100 20.24 -1.68 2.40
CA SER A 100 20.28 -1.36 0.98
C SER A 100 19.36 -0.21 0.55
N MET A 101 18.35 0.13 1.37
CA MET A 101 17.34 1.14 1.04
C MET A 101 17.49 2.41 1.90
N ASP A 102 17.29 3.57 1.30
CA ASP A 102 17.24 4.84 2.01
C ASP A 102 15.83 5.15 2.52
N LEU A 103 14.81 4.64 1.80
CA LEU A 103 13.39 4.79 2.13
C LEU A 103 12.64 3.49 1.87
N VAL A 104 11.80 3.09 2.80
CA VAL A 104 10.73 2.11 2.58
C VAL A 104 9.40 2.82 2.69
N PHE A 105 8.58 2.72 1.65
CA PHE A 105 7.23 3.22 1.60
C PHE A 105 6.25 2.06 1.52
N SER A 106 5.30 1.99 2.47
CA SER A 106 4.24 0.98 2.51
C SER A 106 2.89 1.66 2.73
N HIS A 107 1.90 1.35 1.88
CA HIS A 107 0.59 2.00 1.89
C HIS A 107 -0.52 0.97 1.80
N GLU A 108 -1.27 0.83 2.89
CA GLU A 108 -2.39 -0.13 3.01
C GLU A 108 -1.94 -1.58 2.68
N VAL A 109 -0.86 -2.03 3.33
CA VAL A 109 -0.29 -3.38 3.19
C VAL A 109 -0.28 -4.12 4.53
N LEU A 110 0.07 -3.41 5.61
CA LEU A 110 0.32 -4.03 6.91
C LEU A 110 -0.91 -4.74 7.48
N GLU A 111 -2.10 -4.32 7.11
CA GLU A 111 -3.37 -4.97 7.46
C GLU A 111 -3.64 -6.29 6.74
N HIS A 112 -2.88 -6.57 5.68
CA HIS A 112 -3.04 -7.77 4.84
C HIS A 112 -1.95 -8.82 5.03
N VAL A 113 -0.86 -8.48 5.74
CA VAL A 113 0.23 -9.42 6.04
C VAL A 113 -0.18 -10.42 7.12
N GLN A 114 0.45 -11.59 7.14
CA GLN A 114 0.18 -12.62 8.16
C GLN A 114 0.88 -12.31 9.49
N ASP A 115 2.08 -11.73 9.44
CA ASP A 115 2.89 -11.34 10.60
C ASP A 115 3.40 -9.89 10.42
N ASP A 116 2.66 -8.94 10.98
CA ASP A 116 2.98 -7.52 10.92
C ASP A 116 4.32 -7.19 11.61
N ALA A 117 4.65 -7.89 12.69
CA ALA A 117 5.92 -7.71 13.36
C ALA A 117 7.10 -8.20 12.52
N LEU A 118 6.93 -9.29 11.76
CA LEU A 118 7.96 -9.77 10.83
C LEU A 118 8.11 -8.81 9.64
N ALA A 119 7.00 -8.34 9.06
CA ALA A 119 7.04 -7.37 7.97
C ALA A 119 7.77 -6.08 8.39
N ILE A 120 7.48 -5.54 9.57
CA ILE A 120 8.19 -4.36 10.10
C ILE A 120 9.68 -4.66 10.33
N ARG A 121 10.03 -5.83 10.87
CA ARG A 121 11.45 -6.23 11.02
C ARG A 121 12.19 -6.28 9.69
N GLU A 122 11.56 -6.81 8.64
CA GLU A 122 12.13 -6.86 7.31
C GLU A 122 12.30 -5.44 6.70
N MET A 123 11.31 -4.57 6.86
CA MET A 123 11.43 -3.15 6.46
C MET A 123 12.64 -2.49 7.17
N VAL A 124 12.79 -2.71 8.48
CA VAL A 124 13.93 -2.18 9.23
C VAL A 124 15.25 -2.82 8.78
N ARG A 125 15.27 -4.13 8.53
CA ARG A 125 16.48 -4.84 8.08
C ARG A 125 17.04 -4.29 6.76
N VAL A 126 16.16 -3.99 5.80
CA VAL A 126 16.61 -3.50 4.48
C VAL A 126 17.00 -2.02 4.51
N LEU A 127 16.62 -1.25 5.53
CA LEU A 127 16.98 0.15 5.65
C LEU A 127 18.44 0.35 6.02
N LYS A 128 19.09 1.28 5.35
CA LYS A 128 20.38 1.82 5.75
C LYS A 128 20.28 2.56 7.09
N LYS A 129 21.41 2.72 7.78
CA LYS A 129 21.49 3.60 8.96
C LYS A 129 21.04 5.01 8.58
N GLY A 130 20.07 5.55 9.32
CA GLY A 130 19.45 6.83 9.03
C GLY A 130 18.39 6.81 7.92
N GLY A 131 18.10 5.64 7.35
CA GLY A 131 16.96 5.43 6.45
C GLY A 131 15.62 5.64 7.16
N ARG A 132 14.53 5.66 6.42
CA ARG A 132 13.18 5.93 6.96
C ARG A 132 12.14 4.98 6.42
N ILE A 133 11.18 4.61 7.26
CA ILE A 133 9.91 4.00 6.85
C ILE A 133 8.86 5.10 6.83
N VAL A 134 8.07 5.16 5.77
CA VAL A 134 6.82 5.91 5.71
C VAL A 134 5.70 4.92 5.49
N LEU A 135 4.86 4.79 6.50
CA LEU A 135 3.81 3.78 6.56
C LEU A 135 2.44 4.43 6.66
N PHE A 136 1.51 4.03 5.81
CA PHE A 136 0.09 4.33 5.94
C PHE A 136 -0.67 3.01 6.14
N CYS A 137 -1.37 2.91 7.25
CA CYS A 137 -2.23 1.78 7.56
C CYS A 137 -3.53 2.28 8.21
N PRO A 138 -4.62 1.50 8.16
CA PRO A 138 -5.85 1.84 8.84
C PRO A 138 -5.64 1.97 10.35
N ASN A 139 -6.27 2.99 10.92
CA ASN A 139 -6.22 3.19 12.36
C ASN A 139 -7.41 2.47 13.03
N ARG A 140 -7.14 1.37 13.73
CA ARG A 140 -8.17 0.63 14.48
C ARG A 140 -8.90 1.45 15.55
N GLY A 141 -8.28 2.52 16.04
CA GLY A 141 -8.91 3.46 16.97
C GLY A 141 -9.82 4.48 16.29
N TYR A 142 -9.84 4.53 14.95
CA TYR A 142 -10.70 5.44 14.22
C TYR A 142 -12.17 5.00 14.32
N PRO A 143 -13.08 5.93 14.66
CA PRO A 143 -14.48 5.57 14.95
C PRO A 143 -15.29 5.14 13.72
N PHE A 144 -14.75 5.28 12.52
CA PHE A 144 -15.44 4.93 11.28
C PHE A 144 -14.68 3.84 10.54
N GLU A 145 -15.39 2.80 10.08
CA GLU A 145 -14.87 1.87 9.08
C GLU A 145 -14.97 2.53 7.70
N THR A 146 -13.84 2.64 7.01
CA THR A 146 -13.72 3.38 5.74
C THR A 146 -13.70 2.49 4.50
N HIS A 147 -13.45 1.18 4.67
CA HIS A 147 -13.41 0.20 3.58
C HIS A 147 -14.77 -0.41 3.27
N GLY A 148 -15.80 -0.08 4.07
CA GLY A 148 -17.14 -0.61 3.93
C GLY A 148 -17.39 -1.85 4.80
N HIS A 149 -18.61 -2.37 4.75
CA HIS A 149 -19.03 -3.49 5.56
C HIS A 149 -20.07 -4.36 4.86
N TYR A 150 -20.21 -5.60 5.33
CA TYR A 150 -21.27 -6.50 4.88
C TYR A 150 -22.47 -6.44 5.82
N TRP A 151 -23.65 -6.18 5.25
CA TRP A 151 -24.91 -6.22 5.98
C TRP A 151 -25.96 -7.03 5.21
N LYS A 152 -26.52 -8.06 5.84
CA LYS A 152 -27.49 -8.97 5.22
C LYS A 152 -27.03 -9.53 3.85
N GLY A 153 -25.76 -9.90 3.75
CA GLY A 153 -25.16 -10.46 2.54
C GLY A 153 -24.87 -9.46 1.41
N LYS A 154 -25.08 -8.14 1.64
CA LYS A 154 -24.74 -7.08 0.70
C LYS A 154 -23.59 -6.26 1.21
N TYR A 155 -22.67 -5.91 0.31
CA TYR A 155 -21.57 -4.99 0.61
C TYR A 155 -22.04 -3.54 0.53
N HIS A 156 -21.74 -2.76 1.56
CA HIS A 156 -22.05 -1.33 1.65
C HIS A 156 -20.73 -0.57 1.76
N PHE A 157 -20.39 0.20 0.74
CA PHE A 157 -19.23 1.08 0.76
C PHE A 157 -19.58 2.39 1.50
N GLY A 158 -18.67 2.87 2.35
CA GLY A 158 -18.78 4.17 3.01
C GLY A 158 -18.35 4.13 4.47
N ASN A 159 -18.31 5.31 5.06
CA ASN A 159 -17.92 5.51 6.46
C ASN A 159 -19.01 4.99 7.41
N THR A 160 -18.81 3.80 7.96
CA THR A 160 -19.75 3.23 8.94
C THR A 160 -19.20 3.43 10.35
N PRO A 161 -19.97 4.11 11.23
CA PRO A 161 -19.51 4.41 12.56
C PRO A 161 -19.41 3.15 13.43
N LEU A 162 -18.45 3.13 14.35
CA LEU A 162 -18.29 2.20 15.47
C LEU A 162 -17.98 0.74 15.11
N ILE A 163 -17.90 0.33 13.84
CA ILE A 163 -17.56 -1.06 13.47
C ILE A 163 -16.19 -1.45 14.02
N ASN A 164 -15.20 -0.55 13.96
CA ASN A 164 -13.84 -0.81 14.43
C ASN A 164 -13.75 -1.05 15.96
N TRP A 165 -14.77 -0.64 16.70
CA TRP A 165 -14.85 -0.81 18.15
C TRP A 165 -15.67 -2.03 18.59
N LEU A 166 -16.25 -2.75 17.64
CA LEU A 166 -16.94 -3.99 17.94
C LEU A 166 -15.97 -5.08 18.40
N PRO A 167 -16.39 -5.99 19.29
CA PRO A 167 -15.65 -7.22 19.58
C PRO A 167 -15.27 -7.95 18.29
N ARG A 168 -14.06 -8.51 18.25
CA ARG A 168 -13.49 -9.16 17.07
C ARG A 168 -14.46 -10.09 16.35
N GLN A 169 -15.17 -10.92 17.10
CA GLN A 169 -16.13 -11.91 16.55
C GLN A 169 -17.30 -11.28 15.78
N LEU A 170 -17.73 -10.07 16.16
CA LEU A 170 -18.79 -9.33 15.46
C LEU A 170 -18.23 -8.51 14.30
N ARG A 171 -17.07 -7.90 14.51
CA ARG A 171 -16.38 -7.15 13.47
C ARG A 171 -16.04 -8.01 12.28
N ASP A 172 -15.42 -9.20 12.50
CA ASP A 172 -15.00 -10.10 11.42
C ASP A 172 -16.17 -10.63 10.59
N LYS A 173 -17.40 -10.60 11.13
CA LYS A 173 -18.63 -10.90 10.37
C LYS A 173 -19.11 -9.73 9.51
N LEU A 174 -18.84 -8.50 9.92
CA LEU A 174 -19.31 -7.29 9.25
C LEU A 174 -18.25 -6.71 8.31
N ALA A 175 -17.00 -6.83 8.67
CA ALA A 175 -15.86 -6.32 7.91
C ALA A 175 -14.72 -7.38 7.88
N PRO A 176 -14.89 -8.49 7.16
CA PRO A 176 -13.91 -9.59 7.15
C PRO A 176 -12.59 -9.24 6.43
N HIS A 177 -12.51 -8.06 5.84
CA HIS A 177 -11.36 -7.55 5.10
C HIS A 177 -10.50 -6.55 5.91
N VAL A 178 -10.80 -6.38 7.21
CA VAL A 178 -10.10 -5.45 8.12
C VAL A 178 -9.41 -6.19 9.27
#